data_08f5121366f9ecd99d27b6a1b7857491
#
_entry.id   08f5121366f9ecd99d27b6a1b7857491
#
_cell.length_a   1.000
_cell.length_b   1.000
_cell.length_c   1.000
_cell.angle_alpha   90.00
_cell.angle_beta   90.00
_cell.angle_gamma   90.00
#
_symmetry.space_group_name_H-M   'P 1'
#
loop_
_entity.id
_entity.type
_entity.pdbx_description
1 polymer ?
#
loop_
_entity_poly.entity_id
_entity_poly.type
_entity_poly.pdbx_seq_one_letter_code
_entity_poly.pdbx_strand_id
1 'polypeptide(L)'
;AGKVDSPLYAMFGMRSDLAKIVSPNGGTVQEYFVQQPTDTLRDYAVKWDGEWQITYETFRDMGLAYGVGLILIYLLVVAQFGSYLTPLIIMAPIPLTIIGVMPGHALFGAQFTATSMIGMIALAGIIVRNSILLVDFINLQVRTGMALEDAVKSAAIARAQPILLTGLAALLGALFILDDPIFN
;
A
#
# COMPACT_ATOMS: atom_id res chain seq x y z
N ALA A 1 -17.37 14.69 -20.71
CA ALA A 1 -16.55 13.77 -19.98
C ALA A 1 -15.54 13.14 -20.94
N GLY A 2 -14.30 13.62 -20.89
CA GLY A 2 -13.22 13.07 -21.70
C GLY A 2 -12.66 11.81 -21.04
N LYS A 3 -11.84 11.06 -21.77
CA LYS A 3 -11.09 9.88 -21.33
C LYS A 3 -10.01 10.18 -20.25
N VAL A 4 -10.20 11.20 -19.42
CA VAL A 4 -9.28 11.57 -18.36
C VAL A 4 -9.81 10.91 -17.10
N ASP A 5 -9.28 9.77 -16.80
CA ASP A 5 -9.79 8.85 -15.79
C ASP A 5 -9.50 9.26 -14.34
N SER A 6 -8.86 10.43 -14.12
CA SER A 6 -8.59 10.92 -12.76
C SER A 6 -8.69 12.44 -12.69
N PRO A 7 -9.34 13.00 -11.63
CA PRO A 7 -9.39 14.44 -11.35
C PRO A 7 -8.01 15.11 -11.28
N LEU A 8 -6.99 14.34 -10.94
CA LEU A 8 -5.58 14.74 -10.86
C LEU A 8 -5.06 15.29 -12.20
N TYR A 9 -5.34 14.59 -13.31
CA TYR A 9 -4.88 15.02 -14.63
C TYR A 9 -5.59 16.30 -15.08
N ALA A 10 -6.89 16.45 -14.75
CA ALA A 10 -7.64 17.67 -15.01
C ALA A 10 -7.06 18.85 -14.19
N MET A 11 -6.74 18.62 -12.92
CA MET A 11 -6.10 19.60 -12.04
C MET A 11 -4.74 20.06 -12.62
N PHE A 12 -3.88 19.13 -13.02
CA PHE A 12 -2.58 19.48 -13.62
C PHE A 12 -2.71 20.23 -14.94
N GLY A 13 -3.71 19.88 -15.76
CA GLY A 13 -4.02 20.60 -17.00
C GLY A 13 -4.45 22.04 -16.74
N MET A 14 -5.33 22.27 -15.77
CA MET A 14 -5.83 23.60 -15.42
C MET A 14 -4.78 24.49 -14.77
N ARG A 15 -3.74 23.94 -14.12
CA ARG A 15 -2.66 24.74 -13.50
C ARG A 15 -1.96 25.65 -14.49
N SER A 16 -1.74 25.17 -15.71
CA SER A 16 -1.10 25.98 -16.76
C SER A 16 -1.94 27.17 -17.19
N ASP A 17 -3.25 27.07 -17.07
CA ASP A 17 -4.19 28.15 -17.42
C ASP A 17 -4.41 29.10 -16.24
N LEU A 18 -4.44 28.59 -15.01
CA LEU A 18 -4.44 29.41 -13.78
C LEU A 18 -3.23 30.32 -13.67
N ALA A 19 -2.05 29.83 -14.07
CA ALA A 19 -0.82 30.64 -14.06
C ALA A 19 -0.87 31.84 -15.02
N LYS A 20 -1.78 31.84 -16.00
CA LYS A 20 -2.00 32.96 -16.96
C LYS A 20 -3.01 33.98 -16.45
N ILE A 21 -3.77 33.61 -15.42
CA ILE A 21 -4.79 34.52 -14.86
C ILE A 21 -4.11 35.58 -13.99
N VAL A 22 -4.26 36.81 -14.37
CA VAL A 22 -3.81 37.97 -13.59
C VAL A 22 -4.97 38.40 -12.69
N SER A 23 -4.70 38.52 -11.39
CA SER A 23 -5.67 39.04 -10.43
C SER A 23 -6.06 40.48 -10.76
N PRO A 24 -7.30 40.91 -10.48
CA PRO A 24 -7.72 42.27 -10.62
C PRO A 24 -6.82 43.31 -9.90
N ASN A 25 -6.11 42.88 -8.86
CA ASN A 25 -5.15 43.66 -8.11
C ASN A 25 -3.72 43.65 -8.71
N GLY A 26 -3.54 43.05 -9.90
CA GLY A 26 -2.24 42.98 -10.59
C GLY A 26 -1.29 41.87 -10.07
N GLY A 27 -1.72 41.05 -9.11
CA GLY A 27 -0.96 39.92 -8.58
C GLY A 27 -1.27 38.60 -9.28
N THR A 28 -0.45 37.59 -9.04
CA THR A 28 -0.72 36.21 -9.46
C THR A 28 -1.68 35.53 -8.49
N VAL A 29 -2.53 34.66 -9.00
CA VAL A 29 -3.43 33.84 -8.17
C VAL A 29 -2.59 32.78 -7.42
N GLN A 30 -2.71 32.77 -6.09
CA GLN A 30 -2.00 31.77 -5.27
C GLN A 30 -2.73 30.43 -5.27
N GLU A 31 -1.98 29.34 -5.40
CA GLU A 31 -2.51 27.97 -5.37
C GLU A 31 -2.29 27.32 -4.01
N TYR A 32 -3.35 26.77 -3.44
CA TYR A 32 -3.31 26.00 -2.19
C TYR A 32 -3.81 24.59 -2.44
N PHE A 33 -3.08 23.58 -1.92
CA PHE A 33 -3.40 22.17 -2.11
C PHE A 33 -3.97 21.51 -0.85
N VAL A 34 -3.42 21.82 0.31
CA VAL A 34 -3.76 21.18 1.58
C VAL A 34 -4.19 22.20 2.63
N GLN A 35 -3.48 23.33 2.68
CA GLN A 35 -3.75 24.39 3.65
C GLN A 35 -4.86 25.33 3.16
N GLN A 36 -5.60 25.91 4.09
CA GLN A 36 -6.54 26.97 3.79
C GLN A 36 -5.78 28.26 3.44
N PRO A 37 -6.28 29.07 2.50
CA PRO A 37 -5.75 30.41 2.26
C PRO A 37 -5.79 31.25 3.55
N THR A 38 -4.71 31.92 3.87
CA THR A 38 -4.57 32.68 5.12
C THR A 38 -5.28 34.02 5.08
N ASP A 39 -5.36 34.64 3.91
CA ASP A 39 -6.05 35.93 3.73
C ASP A 39 -6.92 35.93 2.46
N THR A 40 -8.19 35.59 2.63
CA THR A 40 -9.19 35.54 1.54
C THR A 40 -9.77 36.89 1.19
N LEU A 41 -9.44 37.95 1.95
CA LEU A 41 -9.96 39.30 1.74
C LEU A 41 -9.06 40.14 0.84
N ARG A 42 -7.77 39.88 0.82
CA ARG A 42 -6.77 40.69 0.11
C ARG A 42 -6.21 40.00 -1.12
N ASP A 43 -6.03 38.66 -1.06
CA ASP A 43 -5.38 37.91 -2.12
C ASP A 43 -6.37 36.95 -2.78
N TYR A 44 -6.31 36.92 -4.13
CA TYR A 44 -7.05 35.93 -4.89
C TYR A 44 -6.31 34.61 -4.82
N ALA A 45 -7.00 33.57 -4.34
CA ALA A 45 -6.43 32.25 -4.16
C ALA A 45 -7.38 31.18 -4.70
N VAL A 46 -6.81 30.14 -5.27
CA VAL A 46 -7.51 28.92 -5.64
C VAL A 46 -7.06 27.80 -4.73
N LYS A 47 -7.99 27.20 -4.00
CA LYS A 47 -7.74 25.97 -3.24
C LYS A 47 -8.26 24.79 -4.04
N TRP A 48 -7.38 23.84 -4.29
CA TRP A 48 -7.75 22.56 -4.85
C TRP A 48 -8.38 21.70 -3.76
N ASP A 49 -9.68 21.46 -3.87
CA ASP A 49 -10.49 20.77 -2.87
C ASP A 49 -11.29 19.61 -3.52
N GLY A 50 -12.18 19.00 -2.75
CA GLY A 50 -13.03 17.93 -3.20
C GLY A 50 -12.29 16.60 -3.27
N GLU A 51 -12.44 15.89 -4.37
CA GLU A 51 -11.92 14.53 -4.55
C GLU A 51 -10.39 14.43 -4.44
N TRP A 52 -9.67 15.47 -4.88
CA TRP A 52 -8.22 15.56 -4.70
C TRP A 52 -7.81 15.54 -3.24
N GLN A 53 -8.43 16.37 -2.42
CA GLN A 53 -8.10 16.48 -1.00
C GLN A 53 -8.41 15.17 -0.27
N ILE A 54 -9.59 14.60 -0.51
CA ILE A 54 -10.01 13.33 0.08
C ILE A 54 -9.04 12.21 -0.30
N THR A 55 -8.66 12.12 -1.57
CA THR A 55 -7.70 11.12 -2.05
C THR A 55 -6.34 11.31 -1.36
N TYR A 56 -5.82 12.52 -1.34
CA TYR A 56 -4.54 12.83 -0.69
C TYR A 56 -4.55 12.48 0.81
N GLU A 57 -5.57 12.91 1.54
CA GLU A 57 -5.71 12.62 2.97
C GLU A 57 -5.82 11.11 3.22
N THR A 58 -6.61 10.42 2.41
CA THR A 58 -6.76 8.96 2.52
C THR A 58 -5.43 8.24 2.30
N PHE A 59 -4.70 8.55 1.23
CA PHE A 59 -3.41 7.92 0.97
C PHE A 59 -2.37 8.26 2.04
N ARG A 60 -2.35 9.50 2.52
CA ARG A 60 -1.47 9.91 3.62
C ARG A 60 -1.76 9.15 4.90
N ASP A 61 -3.01 9.13 5.32
CA ASP A 61 -3.41 8.54 6.60
C ASP A 61 -3.29 7.02 6.58
N MET A 62 -3.65 6.39 5.48
CA MET A 62 -3.42 4.95 5.27
C MET A 62 -1.94 4.61 5.20
N GLY A 63 -1.12 5.44 4.53
CA GLY A 63 0.32 5.26 4.47
C GLY A 63 0.98 5.38 5.85
N LEU A 64 0.55 6.35 6.65
CA LEU A 64 1.00 6.51 8.03
C LEU A 64 0.57 5.31 8.90
N ALA A 65 -0.69 4.90 8.83
CA ALA A 65 -1.19 3.74 9.57
C ALA A 65 -0.43 2.46 9.19
N TYR A 66 -0.15 2.27 7.90
CA TYR A 66 0.65 1.16 7.42
C TYR A 66 2.07 1.19 7.96
N GLY A 67 2.74 2.35 7.92
CA GLY A 67 4.08 2.55 8.47
C GLY A 67 4.14 2.24 9.96
N VAL A 68 3.20 2.77 10.74
CA VAL A 68 3.07 2.47 12.19
C VAL A 68 2.83 0.97 12.42
N GLY A 69 1.95 0.35 11.62
CA GLY A 69 1.69 -1.09 11.67
C GLY A 69 2.96 -1.92 11.42
N LEU A 70 3.77 -1.56 10.43
CA LEU A 70 5.03 -2.24 10.16
C LEU A 70 6.04 -2.10 11.31
N ILE A 71 6.12 -0.92 11.94
CA ILE A 71 6.98 -0.71 13.13
C ILE A 71 6.51 -1.59 14.29
N LEU A 72 5.22 -1.65 14.55
CA LEU A 72 4.66 -2.50 15.62
C LEU A 72 4.93 -3.99 15.35
N ILE A 73 4.74 -4.44 14.11
CA ILE A 73 5.07 -5.81 13.70
C ILE A 73 6.56 -6.08 13.91
N TYR A 74 7.44 -5.16 13.52
CA TYR A 74 8.87 -5.29 13.74
C TYR A 74 9.19 -5.48 15.22
N LEU A 75 8.65 -4.63 16.10
CA LEU A 75 8.87 -4.71 17.55
C LEU A 75 8.36 -6.03 18.15
N LEU A 76 7.16 -6.49 17.73
CA LEU A 76 6.61 -7.76 18.19
C LEU A 76 7.48 -8.95 17.76
N VAL A 77 7.97 -8.94 16.52
CA VAL A 77 8.84 -10.02 16.03
C VAL A 77 10.22 -9.98 16.70
N VAL A 78 10.77 -8.78 17.00
CA VAL A 78 11.97 -8.67 17.83
C VAL A 78 11.74 -9.31 19.20
N ALA A 79 10.62 -9.02 19.83
CA ALA A 79 10.28 -9.60 21.14
C ALA A 79 10.12 -11.11 21.08
N GLN A 80 9.51 -11.63 20.00
CA GLN A 80 9.28 -13.06 19.77
C GLN A 80 10.57 -13.84 19.57
N PHE A 81 11.49 -13.33 18.74
CA PHE A 81 12.69 -14.06 18.33
C PHE A 81 13.96 -13.65 19.08
N GLY A 82 13.92 -12.57 19.85
CA GLY A 82 15.09 -12.04 20.56
C GLY A 82 16.23 -11.59 19.63
N SER A 83 15.90 -11.23 18.39
CA SER A 83 16.89 -10.84 17.36
C SER A 83 16.38 -9.65 16.58
N TYR A 84 17.27 -8.69 16.29
CA TYR A 84 16.96 -7.51 15.48
C TYR A 84 17.03 -7.80 13.97
N LEU A 85 17.75 -8.84 13.56
CA LEU A 85 17.91 -9.19 12.15
C LEU A 85 16.76 -10.05 11.61
N THR A 86 16.24 -10.95 12.44
CA THR A 86 15.16 -11.87 12.05
C THR A 86 13.91 -11.15 11.55
N PRO A 87 13.42 -10.07 12.19
CA PRO A 87 12.28 -9.30 11.67
C PRO A 87 12.53 -8.71 10.29
N LEU A 88 13.73 -8.23 10.00
CA LEU A 88 14.07 -7.67 8.69
C LEU A 88 13.96 -8.74 7.59
N ILE A 89 14.42 -9.95 7.87
CA ILE A 89 14.31 -11.09 6.96
C ILE A 89 12.84 -11.45 6.73
N ILE A 90 12.03 -11.49 7.81
CA ILE A 90 10.60 -11.81 7.75
C ILE A 90 9.83 -10.76 6.96
N MET A 91 10.21 -9.49 7.09
CA MET A 91 9.52 -8.38 6.42
C MET A 91 10.05 -8.07 5.01
N ALA A 92 11.22 -8.59 4.63
CA ALA A 92 11.83 -8.38 3.32
C ALA A 92 10.92 -8.71 2.12
N PRO A 93 10.02 -9.71 2.17
CA PRO A 93 9.09 -9.97 1.07
C PRO A 93 7.99 -8.93 0.89
N ILE A 94 7.73 -8.07 1.90
CA ILE A 94 6.64 -7.06 1.82
C ILE A 94 6.86 -6.09 0.64
N PRO A 95 8.02 -5.43 0.48
CA PRO A 95 8.26 -4.56 -0.68
C PRO A 95 8.16 -5.29 -2.02
N LEU A 96 8.48 -6.58 -2.06
CA LEU A 96 8.40 -7.38 -3.27
C LEU A 96 6.97 -7.59 -3.77
N THR A 97 5.96 -7.38 -2.91
CA THR A 97 4.54 -7.45 -3.34
C THR A 97 4.19 -6.43 -4.40
N ILE A 98 4.90 -5.31 -4.45
CA ILE A 98 4.71 -4.27 -5.49
C ILE A 98 4.92 -4.85 -6.89
N ILE A 99 5.83 -5.82 -7.04
CA ILE A 99 6.12 -6.51 -8.31
C ILE A 99 4.89 -7.29 -8.81
N GLY A 100 4.01 -7.75 -7.93
CA GLY A 100 2.76 -8.40 -8.32
C GLY A 100 1.60 -7.42 -8.47
N VAL A 101 1.49 -6.47 -7.55
CA VAL A 101 0.36 -5.53 -7.49
C VAL A 101 0.35 -4.58 -8.68
N MET A 102 1.47 -3.96 -9.02
CA MET A 102 1.52 -2.97 -10.11
C MET A 102 1.26 -3.57 -11.49
N PRO A 103 1.92 -4.67 -11.89
CA PRO A 103 1.57 -5.34 -13.15
C PRO A 103 0.15 -5.89 -13.16
N GLY A 104 -0.37 -6.35 -12.02
CA GLY A 104 -1.77 -6.78 -11.91
C GLY A 104 -2.74 -5.67 -12.27
N HIS A 105 -2.59 -4.47 -11.72
CA HIS A 105 -3.41 -3.32 -12.08
C HIS A 105 -3.29 -2.96 -13.56
N ALA A 106 -2.07 -3.02 -14.11
CA ALA A 106 -1.84 -2.76 -15.54
C ALA A 106 -2.54 -3.78 -16.46
N LEU A 107 -2.52 -5.06 -16.09
CA LEU A 107 -3.18 -6.13 -16.87
C LEU A 107 -4.71 -6.01 -16.86
N PHE A 108 -5.29 -5.62 -15.74
CA PHE A 108 -6.74 -5.44 -15.61
C PHE A 108 -7.21 -4.04 -16.05
N GLY A 109 -6.29 -3.14 -16.41
CA GLY A 109 -6.62 -1.75 -16.72
C GLY A 109 -7.21 -0.98 -15.54
N ALA A 110 -7.00 -1.49 -14.31
CA ALA A 110 -7.54 -0.90 -13.10
C ALA A 110 -6.61 0.20 -12.56
N GLN A 111 -7.20 1.26 -12.04
CA GLN A 111 -6.44 2.33 -11.39
C GLN A 111 -6.04 1.92 -9.97
N PHE A 112 -4.88 2.39 -9.52
CA PHE A 112 -4.45 2.21 -8.15
C PHE A 112 -5.23 3.16 -7.23
N THR A 113 -6.10 2.59 -6.39
CA THR A 113 -7.02 3.32 -5.51
C THR A 113 -6.71 3.06 -4.03
N ALA A 114 -7.41 3.77 -3.15
CA ALA A 114 -7.37 3.51 -1.70
C ALA A 114 -7.71 2.06 -1.36
N THR A 115 -8.64 1.45 -2.08
CA THR A 115 -9.01 0.02 -1.92
C THR A 115 -7.83 -0.89 -2.25
N SER A 116 -7.06 -0.57 -3.29
CA SER A 116 -5.83 -1.30 -3.64
C SER A 116 -4.80 -1.23 -2.50
N MET A 117 -4.70 -0.08 -1.84
CA MET A 117 -3.80 0.10 -0.69
C MET A 117 -4.24 -0.73 0.52
N ILE A 118 -5.55 -0.82 0.80
CA ILE A 118 -6.10 -1.73 1.82
C ILE A 118 -5.71 -3.18 1.50
N GLY A 119 -5.83 -3.59 0.24
CA GLY A 119 -5.42 -4.91 -0.21
C GLY A 119 -3.93 -5.18 0.02
N MET A 120 -3.06 -4.19 -0.21
CA MET A 120 -1.62 -4.30 0.07
C MET A 120 -1.33 -4.44 1.57
N ILE A 121 -2.03 -3.72 2.42
CA ILE A 121 -1.91 -3.83 3.88
C ILE A 121 -2.30 -5.24 4.34
N ALA A 122 -3.42 -5.75 3.86
CA ALA A 122 -3.88 -7.10 4.16
C ALA A 122 -2.87 -8.16 3.67
N LEU A 123 -2.33 -8.01 2.47
CA LEU A 123 -1.33 -8.89 1.89
C LEU A 123 -0.04 -8.92 2.72
N ALA A 124 0.42 -7.77 3.19
CA ALA A 124 1.57 -7.69 4.08
C ALA A 124 1.36 -8.48 5.37
N GLY A 125 0.18 -8.41 5.98
CA GLY A 125 -0.19 -9.21 7.15
C GLY A 125 -0.13 -10.73 6.90
N ILE A 126 -0.62 -11.18 5.74
CA ILE A 126 -0.56 -12.59 5.33
C ILE A 126 0.88 -13.05 5.16
N ILE A 127 1.72 -12.24 4.52
CA ILE A 127 3.13 -12.56 4.26
C ILE A 127 3.90 -12.67 5.58
N VAL A 128 3.76 -11.69 6.46
CA VAL A 128 4.44 -11.68 7.76
C VAL A 128 4.05 -12.91 8.57
N ARG A 129 2.76 -13.23 8.66
CA ARG A 129 2.28 -14.42 9.34
C ARG A 129 2.90 -15.70 8.79
N ASN A 130 2.93 -15.88 7.47
CA ASN A 130 3.51 -17.06 6.84
C ASN A 130 5.02 -17.14 7.08
N SER A 131 5.71 -16.00 7.01
CA SER A 131 7.16 -15.92 7.24
C SER A 131 7.53 -16.23 8.69
N ILE A 132 6.77 -15.71 9.67
CA ILE A 132 6.96 -16.03 11.10
C ILE A 132 6.85 -17.54 11.34
N LEU A 133 5.80 -18.18 10.83
CA LEU A 133 5.58 -19.61 10.99
C LEU A 133 6.68 -20.44 10.34
N LEU A 134 7.22 -19.99 9.21
CA LEU A 134 8.33 -20.68 8.53
C LEU A 134 9.62 -20.57 9.33
N VAL A 135 9.97 -19.38 9.78
CA VAL A 135 11.21 -19.13 10.56
C VAL A 135 11.15 -19.82 11.91
N ASP A 136 9.99 -19.80 12.57
CA ASP A 136 9.81 -20.50 13.86
C ASP A 136 10.01 -22.00 13.71
N PHE A 137 9.45 -22.59 12.65
CA PHE A 137 9.62 -24.02 12.37
C PHE A 137 11.08 -24.38 12.05
N ILE A 138 11.80 -23.55 11.29
CA ILE A 138 13.23 -23.74 11.03
C ILE A 138 14.02 -23.71 12.34
N ASN A 139 13.78 -22.69 13.17
CA ASN A 139 14.46 -22.57 14.47
C ASN A 139 14.21 -23.76 15.38
N LEU A 140 12.98 -24.28 15.39
CA LEU A 140 12.63 -25.48 16.16
C LEU A 140 13.43 -26.69 15.69
N GLN A 141 13.51 -26.92 14.38
CA GLN A 141 14.25 -28.05 13.80
C GLN A 141 15.77 -27.95 14.09
N VAL A 142 16.32 -26.75 13.98
CA VAL A 142 17.74 -26.52 14.30
C VAL A 142 18.02 -26.77 15.79
N ARG A 143 17.12 -26.36 16.70
CA ARG A 143 17.23 -26.63 18.14
C ARG A 143 17.16 -28.12 18.47
N THR A 144 16.49 -28.92 17.67
CA THR A 144 16.44 -30.38 17.83
C THR A 144 17.66 -31.11 17.24
N GLY A 145 18.66 -30.38 16.74
CA GLY A 145 19.93 -30.90 16.24
C GLY A 145 19.97 -31.13 14.72
N MET A 146 18.95 -30.73 13.97
CA MET A 146 18.96 -30.82 12.52
C MET A 146 19.90 -29.78 11.90
N ALA A 147 20.63 -30.17 10.84
CA ALA A 147 21.44 -29.22 10.09
C ALA A 147 20.57 -28.12 9.47
N LEU A 148 21.06 -26.88 9.43
CA LEU A 148 20.28 -25.73 8.95
C LEU A 148 19.71 -25.96 7.54
N GLU A 149 20.49 -26.53 6.64
CA GLU A 149 20.06 -26.79 5.26
C GLU A 149 18.86 -27.77 5.21
N ASP A 150 18.91 -28.84 6.00
CA ASP A 150 17.84 -29.83 6.06
C ASP A 150 16.61 -29.28 6.79
N ALA A 151 16.80 -28.45 7.82
CA ALA A 151 15.73 -27.76 8.50
C ALA A 151 14.98 -26.82 7.56
N VAL A 152 15.68 -26.07 6.71
CA VAL A 152 15.07 -25.18 5.69
C VAL A 152 14.27 -26.00 4.66
N LYS A 153 14.83 -27.10 4.14
CA LYS A 153 14.13 -27.99 3.20
C LYS A 153 12.87 -28.60 3.81
N SER A 154 12.98 -29.10 5.04
CA SER A 154 11.86 -29.66 5.80
C SER A 154 10.76 -28.63 6.04
N ALA A 155 11.14 -27.42 6.43
CA ALA A 155 10.20 -26.32 6.64
C ALA A 155 9.47 -25.93 5.36
N ALA A 156 10.19 -25.83 4.24
CA ALA A 156 9.62 -25.50 2.95
C ALA A 156 8.57 -26.54 2.51
N ILE A 157 8.89 -27.82 2.64
CA ILE A 157 7.98 -28.91 2.30
C ILE A 157 6.73 -28.90 3.21
N ALA A 158 6.93 -28.78 4.53
CA ALA A 158 5.83 -28.81 5.50
C ALA A 158 4.88 -27.61 5.36
N ARG A 159 5.39 -26.46 4.93
CA ARG A 159 4.62 -25.21 4.80
C ARG A 159 4.12 -24.91 3.39
N ALA A 160 4.61 -25.62 2.37
CA ALA A 160 4.19 -25.40 0.98
C ALA A 160 2.67 -25.55 0.80
N GLN A 161 2.08 -26.61 1.32
CA GLN A 161 0.64 -26.86 1.18
C GLN A 161 -0.24 -25.81 1.86
N PRO A 162 -0.04 -25.42 3.14
CA PRO A 162 -0.81 -24.36 3.77
C PRO A 162 -0.65 -23.00 3.08
N ILE A 163 0.55 -22.66 2.61
CA ILE A 163 0.81 -21.38 1.94
C ILE A 163 0.09 -21.34 0.59
N LEU A 164 0.18 -22.42 -0.21
CA LEU A 164 -0.52 -22.54 -1.49
C LEU A 164 -2.04 -22.47 -1.32
N LEU A 165 -2.59 -23.19 -0.34
CA LEU A 165 -4.03 -23.17 -0.04
C LEU A 165 -4.51 -21.75 0.34
N THR A 166 -3.76 -21.06 1.20
CA THR A 166 -4.10 -19.68 1.59
C THR A 166 -4.04 -18.72 0.39
N GLY A 167 -3.01 -18.85 -0.45
CA GLY A 167 -2.87 -18.03 -1.65
C GLY A 167 -3.98 -18.30 -2.67
N LEU A 168 -4.30 -19.56 -2.93
CA LEU A 168 -5.38 -19.95 -3.84
C LEU A 168 -6.75 -19.54 -3.30
N ALA A 169 -7.01 -19.68 -2.00
CA ALA A 169 -8.26 -19.23 -1.40
C ALA A 169 -8.44 -17.71 -1.52
N ALA A 170 -7.37 -16.93 -1.29
CA ALA A 170 -7.39 -15.48 -1.47
C ALA A 170 -7.62 -15.08 -2.93
N LEU A 171 -6.94 -15.76 -3.87
CA LEU A 171 -7.10 -15.54 -5.31
C LEU A 171 -8.54 -15.83 -5.76
N LEU A 172 -9.07 -17.00 -5.40
CA LEU A 172 -10.43 -17.40 -5.77
C LEU A 172 -11.46 -16.48 -5.15
N GLY A 173 -11.30 -16.08 -3.88
CA GLY A 173 -12.16 -15.11 -3.22
C GLY A 173 -12.17 -13.76 -3.93
N ALA A 174 -11.02 -13.28 -4.39
CA ALA A 174 -10.91 -12.04 -5.15
C ALA A 174 -11.57 -12.13 -6.53
N LEU A 175 -11.46 -13.28 -7.21
CA LEU A 175 -12.09 -13.48 -8.53
C LEU A 175 -13.63 -13.36 -8.47
N PHE A 176 -14.25 -13.86 -7.40
CA PHE A 176 -15.71 -13.71 -7.21
C PHE A 176 -16.14 -12.26 -7.04
N ILE A 177 -15.28 -11.42 -6.44
CA ILE A 177 -15.56 -9.98 -6.25
C ILE A 177 -15.44 -9.22 -7.56
N LEU A 178 -14.53 -9.62 -8.46
CA LEU A 178 -14.35 -8.97 -9.76
C LEU A 178 -15.56 -9.10 -10.69
N ASP A 179 -16.38 -10.15 -10.51
CA ASP A 179 -17.58 -10.40 -11.33
C ASP A 179 -18.87 -9.85 -10.67
N ASP A 180 -18.74 -9.15 -9.54
CA ASP A 180 -19.87 -8.58 -8.82
C ASP A 180 -20.27 -7.22 -9.41
N PRO A 181 -21.53 -7.05 -9.85
CA PRO A 181 -22.00 -5.79 -10.45
C PRO A 181 -22.00 -4.58 -9.52
N ILE A 182 -21.78 -4.77 -8.22
CA ILE A 182 -21.65 -3.67 -7.25
C ILE A 182 -20.24 -3.08 -7.24
N PHE A 183 -19.23 -3.88 -7.61
CA PHE A 183 -17.83 -3.49 -7.58
C PHE A 183 -17.22 -3.24 -8.97
N ASN A 184 -18.01 -3.38 -10.03
CA ASN A 184 -17.58 -3.19 -11.42
C ASN A 184 -18.12 -1.88 -12.04
#